data_8fe5892447a97fd5015ad6652cdea912
#
_entry.id   8fe5892447a97fd5015ad6652cdea912
#
_cell.length_a   1.000
_cell.length_b   1.000
_cell.length_c   1.000
_cell.angle_alpha   90.00
_cell.angle_beta   90.00
_cell.angle_gamma   90.00
#
_symmetry.space_group_name_H-M   'P 1'
#
loop_
_entity.id
_entity.type
_entity.pdbx_description
1 polymer ?
#
loop_
_entity_poly.entity_id
_entity_poly.type
_entity_poly.pdbx_seq_one_letter_code
_entity_poly.pdbx_strand_id
1 'polypeptide(L)'
;MTSIVGVTGGASGIGAACAVLLAARGAKVVIADLQEEKGRALAAQIGGAFCKVDVTNTQDIIDATELAKSMGPIRALVNSAGIGWAQRTVGKDGTYDSAANIDAFKKVIAINLVGTFDCIRIVGTAISLSEPLANGERGAIVNLASVAAFDGQIGQASYSASKGGVVGMTLPIARDLAAVGIRVNTVAPGLIDTPIYGQGEASEQFKQNLQKGVLFPQRLGYPEELASMVVECVTNSYMNAETIRVDGGIRMQPK
;
A
#
# COMPACT_ATOMS: atom_id res chain seq x y z
N MET A 1 -12.64 23.49 -2.30
CA MET A 1 -11.16 23.40 -2.28
C MET A 1 -10.77 22.04 -2.82
N THR A 2 -9.73 21.97 -3.67
CA THR A 2 -9.26 20.70 -4.23
C THR A 2 -8.59 19.87 -3.14
N SER A 3 -9.02 18.61 -2.96
CA SER A 3 -8.43 17.70 -1.97
C SER A 3 -7.07 17.19 -2.41
N ILE A 4 -6.08 17.18 -1.53
CA ILE A 4 -4.76 16.59 -1.78
C ILE A 4 -4.76 15.16 -1.25
N VAL A 5 -4.18 14.26 -2.04
CA VAL A 5 -4.00 12.84 -1.67
C VAL A 5 -2.54 12.45 -1.85
N GLY A 6 -1.91 11.94 -0.81
CA GLY A 6 -0.59 11.31 -0.87
C GLY A 6 -0.69 9.83 -1.25
N VAL A 7 0.16 9.35 -2.17
CA VAL A 7 0.25 7.93 -2.53
C VAL A 7 1.71 7.49 -2.45
N THR A 8 2.06 6.66 -1.46
CA THR A 8 3.39 6.03 -1.38
C THR A 8 3.46 4.81 -2.29
N GLY A 9 4.62 4.52 -2.89
CA GLY A 9 4.73 3.50 -3.93
C GLY A 9 3.89 3.84 -5.17
N GLY A 10 3.66 5.12 -5.41
CA GLY A 10 2.71 5.62 -6.40
C GLY A 10 3.22 5.64 -7.84
N ALA A 11 4.47 5.28 -8.10
CA ALA A 11 5.05 5.30 -9.45
C ALA A 11 4.78 4.03 -10.26
N SER A 12 4.22 2.97 -9.67
CA SER A 12 3.98 1.70 -10.36
C SER A 12 2.86 0.87 -9.73
N GLY A 13 2.40 -0.15 -10.44
CA GLY A 13 1.46 -1.16 -9.94
C GLY A 13 0.17 -0.58 -9.34
N ILE A 14 -0.24 -1.10 -8.19
CA ILE A 14 -1.48 -0.69 -7.52
C ILE A 14 -1.43 0.80 -7.11
N GLY A 15 -0.29 1.29 -6.62
CA GLY A 15 -0.13 2.69 -6.24
C GLY A 15 -0.35 3.65 -7.41
N ALA A 16 0.21 3.33 -8.58
CA ALA A 16 0.00 4.13 -9.78
C ALA A 16 -1.48 4.10 -10.24
N ALA A 17 -2.12 2.95 -10.20
CA ALA A 17 -3.56 2.84 -10.51
C ALA A 17 -4.43 3.67 -9.53
N CYS A 18 -4.09 3.65 -8.23
CA CYS A 18 -4.74 4.51 -7.24
C CYS A 18 -4.54 6.00 -7.55
N ALA A 19 -3.31 6.40 -7.89
CA ALA A 19 -2.99 7.79 -8.23
C ALA A 19 -3.81 8.28 -9.44
N VAL A 20 -3.87 7.47 -10.50
CA VAL A 20 -4.65 7.76 -11.71
C VAL A 20 -6.14 7.89 -11.39
N LEU A 21 -6.70 6.93 -10.68
CA LEU A 21 -8.14 6.91 -10.38
C LEU A 21 -8.54 8.05 -9.44
N LEU A 22 -7.74 8.37 -8.43
CA LEU A 22 -7.96 9.50 -7.53
C LEU A 22 -7.91 10.84 -8.28
N ALA A 23 -6.94 11.01 -9.18
CA ALA A 23 -6.84 12.20 -10.03
C ALA A 23 -8.06 12.32 -10.96
N ALA A 24 -8.51 11.23 -11.57
CA ALA A 24 -9.73 11.20 -12.39
C ALA A 24 -11.00 11.56 -11.60
N ARG A 25 -10.99 11.37 -10.27
CA ARG A 25 -12.07 11.81 -9.35
C ARG A 25 -11.89 13.24 -8.84
N GLY A 26 -10.94 14.01 -9.38
CA GLY A 26 -10.73 15.42 -9.10
C GLY A 26 -9.78 15.72 -7.93
N ALA A 27 -9.11 14.74 -7.37
CA ALA A 27 -8.06 14.97 -6.39
C ALA A 27 -6.77 15.48 -7.06
N LYS A 28 -5.98 16.30 -6.38
CA LYS A 28 -4.56 16.49 -6.71
C LYS A 28 -3.73 15.44 -5.96
N VAL A 29 -2.91 14.71 -6.69
CA VAL A 29 -2.15 13.60 -6.12
C VAL A 29 -0.67 13.97 -5.99
N VAL A 30 -0.09 13.69 -4.82
CA VAL A 30 1.35 13.70 -4.61
C VAL A 30 1.84 12.26 -4.65
N ILE A 31 2.62 11.93 -5.67
CA ILE A 31 3.25 10.62 -5.83
C ILE A 31 4.55 10.60 -5.04
N ALA A 32 4.65 9.71 -4.06
CA ALA A 32 5.83 9.49 -3.23
C ALA A 32 6.45 8.12 -3.57
N ASP A 33 7.62 8.10 -4.21
CA ASP A 33 8.25 6.85 -4.67
C ASP A 33 9.76 7.03 -4.81
N LEU A 34 10.51 5.93 -4.80
CA LEU A 34 11.95 5.91 -5.12
C LEU A 34 12.22 6.01 -6.63
N GLN A 35 11.26 5.60 -7.48
CA GLN A 35 11.38 5.55 -8.94
C GLN A 35 11.12 6.94 -9.56
N GLU A 36 12.12 7.80 -9.52
CA GLU A 36 11.99 9.22 -9.85
C GLU A 36 11.46 9.47 -11.27
N GLU A 37 12.03 8.80 -12.28
CA GLU A 37 11.63 8.99 -13.68
C GLU A 37 10.16 8.63 -13.90
N LYS A 38 9.75 7.44 -13.47
CA LYS A 38 8.36 6.98 -13.59
C LYS A 38 7.39 7.84 -12.78
N GLY A 39 7.79 8.20 -11.55
CA GLY A 39 6.95 9.01 -10.67
C GLY A 39 6.72 10.42 -11.24
N ARG A 40 7.75 11.08 -11.79
CA ARG A 40 7.63 12.38 -12.46
C ARG A 40 6.77 12.29 -13.73
N ALA A 41 6.97 11.27 -14.54
CA ALA A 41 6.18 11.07 -15.75
C ALA A 41 4.69 10.89 -15.42
N LEU A 42 4.35 10.04 -14.44
CA LEU A 42 2.97 9.84 -14.02
C LEU A 42 2.37 11.09 -13.37
N ALA A 43 3.13 11.79 -12.52
CA ALA A 43 2.67 13.04 -11.91
C ALA A 43 2.31 14.09 -12.98
N ALA A 44 3.14 14.24 -14.01
CA ALA A 44 2.85 15.14 -15.13
C ALA A 44 1.58 14.72 -15.90
N GLN A 45 1.41 13.42 -16.13
CA GLN A 45 0.24 12.87 -16.83
C GLN A 45 -1.07 13.16 -16.09
N ILE A 46 -1.07 13.06 -14.76
CA ILE A 46 -2.29 13.24 -13.94
C ILE A 46 -2.46 14.66 -13.38
N GLY A 47 -1.58 15.59 -13.73
CA GLY A 47 -1.61 16.96 -13.18
C GLY A 47 -1.32 17.03 -11.68
N GLY A 48 -0.57 16.08 -11.15
CA GLY A 48 -0.15 15.97 -9.76
C GLY A 48 1.28 16.47 -9.51
N ALA A 49 1.85 16.09 -8.38
CA ALA A 49 3.25 16.34 -8.03
C ALA A 49 3.98 15.04 -7.68
N PHE A 50 5.31 15.08 -7.77
CA PHE A 50 6.18 13.96 -7.38
C PHE A 50 7.15 14.41 -6.29
N CYS A 51 7.35 13.55 -5.30
CA CYS A 51 8.42 13.66 -4.32
C CYS A 51 9.17 12.32 -4.26
N LYS A 52 10.50 12.36 -4.29
CA LYS A 52 11.32 11.16 -4.08
C LYS A 52 11.28 10.84 -2.59
N VAL A 53 10.80 9.65 -2.24
CA VAL A 53 10.59 9.23 -0.84
C VAL A 53 11.09 7.81 -0.64
N ASP A 54 11.99 7.64 0.31
CA ASP A 54 12.23 6.36 0.99
C ASP A 54 11.36 6.33 2.26
N VAL A 55 10.38 5.44 2.32
CA VAL A 55 9.49 5.34 3.48
C VAL A 55 10.18 4.88 4.77
N THR A 56 11.45 4.47 4.70
CA THR A 56 12.30 4.20 5.87
C THR A 56 13.03 5.44 6.38
N ASN A 57 12.90 6.57 5.69
CA ASN A 57 13.46 7.86 6.06
C ASN A 57 12.34 8.84 6.43
N THR A 58 12.19 9.12 7.70
CA THR A 58 11.16 10.04 8.21
C THR A 58 11.25 11.43 7.58
N GLN A 59 12.45 11.95 7.27
CA GLN A 59 12.59 13.28 6.68
C GLN A 59 12.00 13.34 5.28
N ASP A 60 12.21 12.30 4.45
CA ASP A 60 11.59 12.23 3.12
C ASP A 60 10.05 12.28 3.20
N ILE A 61 9.48 11.60 4.21
CA ILE A 61 8.02 11.60 4.45
C ILE A 61 7.55 13.00 4.86
N ILE A 62 8.30 13.70 5.72
CA ILE A 62 8.01 15.07 6.13
C ILE A 62 8.06 16.00 4.91
N ASP A 63 9.10 15.93 4.08
CA ASP A 63 9.27 16.78 2.91
C ASP A 63 8.13 16.58 1.89
N ALA A 64 7.71 15.34 1.66
CA ALA A 64 6.55 15.03 0.82
C ALA A 64 5.24 15.56 1.42
N THR A 65 5.10 15.52 2.75
CA THR A 65 3.94 16.03 3.46
C THR A 65 3.87 17.56 3.36
N GLU A 66 5.00 18.25 3.51
CA GLU A 66 5.06 19.72 3.36
C GLU A 66 4.80 20.14 1.91
N LEU A 67 5.31 19.40 0.92
CA LEU A 67 4.92 19.62 -0.48
C LEU A 67 3.40 19.49 -0.65
N ALA A 68 2.79 18.43 -0.12
CA ALA A 68 1.34 18.23 -0.20
C ALA A 68 0.56 19.38 0.46
N LYS A 69 0.96 19.83 1.65
CA LYS A 69 0.39 20.99 2.36
C LYS A 69 0.46 22.27 1.56
N SER A 70 1.55 22.50 0.83
CA SER A 70 1.70 23.69 -0.02
C SER A 70 0.71 23.73 -1.19
N MET A 71 0.17 22.57 -1.58
CA MET A 71 -0.82 22.42 -2.66
C MET A 71 -2.26 22.57 -2.19
N GLY A 72 -2.53 22.37 -0.89
CA GLY A 72 -3.86 22.48 -0.29
C GLY A 72 -4.08 21.52 0.89
N PRO A 73 -5.32 21.38 1.37
CA PRO A 73 -5.64 20.50 2.50
C PRO A 73 -5.44 19.04 2.11
N ILE A 74 -4.62 18.32 2.88
CA ILE A 74 -4.46 16.87 2.71
C ILE A 74 -5.73 16.18 3.24
N ARG A 75 -6.33 15.33 2.40
CA ARG A 75 -7.59 14.62 2.71
C ARG A 75 -7.45 13.10 2.70
N ALA A 76 -6.42 12.57 2.08
CA ALA A 76 -6.18 11.13 2.15
C ALA A 76 -4.70 10.78 2.01
N LEU A 77 -4.38 9.60 2.54
CA LEU A 77 -3.11 8.91 2.36
C LEU A 77 -3.39 7.48 1.89
N VAL A 78 -2.71 7.06 0.83
CA VAL A 78 -2.69 5.66 0.38
C VAL A 78 -1.28 5.11 0.56
N ASN A 79 -1.11 4.16 1.46
CA ASN A 79 0.15 3.48 1.71
C ASN A 79 0.25 2.23 0.83
N SER A 80 0.92 2.36 -0.32
CA SER A 80 1.14 1.27 -1.28
C SER A 80 2.62 0.89 -1.44
N ALA A 81 3.54 1.62 -0.84
CA ALA A 81 4.95 1.25 -0.83
C ALA A 81 5.18 -0.09 -0.13
N GLY A 82 5.97 -0.96 -0.77
CA GLY A 82 6.31 -2.25 -0.18
C GLY A 82 7.13 -3.12 -1.10
N ILE A 83 7.78 -4.11 -0.51
CA ILE A 83 8.57 -5.13 -1.21
C ILE A 83 8.13 -6.53 -0.84
N GLY A 84 8.26 -7.47 -1.78
CA GLY A 84 8.11 -8.90 -1.54
C GLY A 84 9.44 -9.54 -1.18
N TRP A 85 9.40 -10.58 -0.37
CA TRP A 85 10.54 -11.44 -0.10
C TRP A 85 10.08 -12.83 0.27
N ALA A 86 10.78 -13.85 -0.24
CA ALA A 86 10.52 -15.24 0.09
C ALA A 86 11.83 -16.00 0.30
N GLN A 87 12.00 -16.59 1.49
CA GLN A 87 13.11 -17.46 1.82
C GLN A 87 12.66 -18.44 2.92
N ARG A 88 13.00 -19.72 2.78
CA ARG A 88 12.70 -20.71 3.83
C ARG A 88 13.46 -20.39 5.10
N THR A 89 12.81 -20.58 6.24
CA THR A 89 13.40 -20.32 7.57
C THR A 89 14.67 -21.12 7.81
N VAL A 90 14.67 -22.39 7.38
CA VAL A 90 15.81 -23.29 7.48
C VAL A 90 16.28 -23.65 6.06
N GLY A 91 17.58 -23.56 5.82
CA GLY A 91 18.20 -23.96 4.55
C GLY A 91 18.26 -25.48 4.38
N LYS A 92 18.53 -25.93 3.15
CA LYS A 92 18.50 -27.36 2.80
C LYS A 92 19.64 -28.19 3.42
N ASP A 93 20.78 -27.56 3.66
CA ASP A 93 21.99 -28.19 4.20
C ASP A 93 22.01 -28.26 5.74
N GLY A 94 21.04 -27.61 6.41
CA GLY A 94 20.91 -27.63 7.88
C GLY A 94 22.01 -26.87 8.62
N THR A 95 22.80 -26.06 7.95
CA THR A 95 23.81 -25.21 8.58
C THR A 95 23.22 -23.87 9.01
N TYR A 96 23.81 -23.21 10.03
CA TYR A 96 23.37 -21.88 10.44
C TYR A 96 23.56 -20.84 9.33
N ASP A 97 24.56 -20.98 8.48
CA ASP A 97 24.83 -20.06 7.36
C ASP A 97 23.78 -20.17 6.24
N SER A 98 23.07 -21.31 6.15
CA SER A 98 21.98 -21.51 5.22
C SER A 98 20.61 -21.05 5.74
N ALA A 99 20.52 -20.63 7.00
CA ALA A 99 19.29 -20.12 7.59
C ALA A 99 18.81 -18.83 6.87
N ALA A 100 17.54 -18.49 7.06
CA ALA A 100 16.97 -17.29 6.45
C ALA A 100 17.78 -16.03 6.80
N ASN A 101 17.99 -15.19 5.78
CA ASN A 101 18.75 -13.93 5.94
C ASN A 101 17.97 -12.96 6.83
N ILE A 102 18.52 -12.71 8.03
CA ILE A 102 17.88 -11.85 9.03
C ILE A 102 17.83 -10.38 8.58
N ASP A 103 18.80 -9.91 7.80
CA ASP A 103 18.79 -8.52 7.32
C ASP A 103 17.75 -8.31 6.22
N ALA A 104 17.52 -9.30 5.37
CA ALA A 104 16.40 -9.30 4.43
C ALA A 104 15.05 -9.27 5.19
N PHE A 105 14.90 -10.06 6.26
CA PHE A 105 13.72 -10.02 7.13
C PHE A 105 13.51 -8.61 7.69
N LYS A 106 14.54 -8.03 8.33
CA LYS A 106 14.49 -6.67 8.90
C LYS A 106 14.13 -5.62 7.85
N LYS A 107 14.70 -5.73 6.64
CA LYS A 107 14.42 -4.81 5.53
C LYS A 107 12.94 -4.84 5.12
N VAL A 108 12.34 -6.03 5.01
CA VAL A 108 10.91 -6.17 4.69
C VAL A 108 10.04 -5.54 5.77
N ILE A 109 10.35 -5.79 7.06
CA ILE A 109 9.63 -5.18 8.18
C ILE A 109 9.80 -3.65 8.18
N ALA A 110 11.02 -3.16 7.98
CA ALA A 110 11.30 -1.72 7.97
C ALA A 110 10.49 -0.99 6.88
N ILE A 111 10.45 -1.53 5.66
CA ILE A 111 9.72 -0.89 4.55
C ILE A 111 8.21 -1.07 4.71
N ASN A 112 7.74 -2.33 4.80
CA ASN A 112 6.32 -2.65 4.67
C ASN A 112 5.50 -2.28 5.91
N LEU A 113 6.08 -2.36 7.10
CA LEU A 113 5.37 -2.15 8.37
C LEU A 113 5.77 -0.84 9.03
N VAL A 114 7.05 -0.67 9.34
CA VAL A 114 7.52 0.54 10.03
C VAL A 114 7.34 1.78 9.17
N GLY A 115 7.71 1.71 7.88
CA GLY A 115 7.52 2.80 6.93
C GLY A 115 6.04 3.16 6.72
N THR A 116 5.15 2.15 6.65
CA THR A 116 3.70 2.40 6.62
C THR A 116 3.23 3.15 7.86
N PHE A 117 3.66 2.71 9.06
CA PHE A 117 3.30 3.40 10.31
C PHE A 117 3.87 4.82 10.37
N ASP A 118 5.10 5.02 9.89
CA ASP A 118 5.74 6.34 9.84
C ASP A 118 4.99 7.31 8.92
N CYS A 119 4.56 6.85 7.74
CA CYS A 119 3.68 7.63 6.87
C CYS A 119 2.34 7.97 7.56
N ILE A 120 1.73 7.01 8.26
CA ILE A 120 0.46 7.23 8.98
C ILE A 120 0.62 8.33 10.03
N ARG A 121 1.65 8.26 10.89
CA ARG A 121 1.83 9.22 11.98
C ARG A 121 2.16 10.64 11.47
N ILE A 122 2.98 10.78 10.43
CA ILE A 122 3.37 12.09 9.89
C ILE A 122 2.22 12.71 9.10
N VAL A 123 1.68 11.99 8.10
CA VAL A 123 0.59 12.50 7.26
C VAL A 123 -0.71 12.62 8.06
N GLY A 124 -0.99 11.68 8.95
CA GLY A 124 -2.14 11.76 9.88
C GLY A 124 -2.10 13.01 10.75
N THR A 125 -0.92 13.40 11.25
CA THR A 125 -0.73 14.67 11.96
C THR A 125 -1.08 15.86 11.08
N ALA A 126 -0.64 15.88 9.82
CA ALA A 126 -0.98 16.96 8.90
C ALA A 126 -2.48 17.01 8.57
N ILE A 127 -3.12 15.85 8.38
CA ILE A 127 -4.57 15.77 8.14
C ILE A 127 -5.35 16.27 9.36
N SER A 128 -4.91 15.96 10.59
CA SER A 128 -5.60 16.36 11.82
C SER A 128 -5.69 17.88 12.02
N LEU A 129 -4.80 18.64 11.38
CA LEU A 129 -4.79 20.10 11.39
C LEU A 129 -5.68 20.72 10.31
N SER A 130 -6.24 19.94 9.39
CA SER A 130 -7.14 20.42 8.36
C SER A 130 -8.51 20.75 8.94
N GLU A 131 -9.18 21.78 8.38
CA GLU A 131 -10.58 22.08 8.76
C GLU A 131 -11.47 20.86 8.49
N PRO A 132 -12.36 20.47 9.42
CA PRO A 132 -13.25 19.34 9.21
C PRO A 132 -14.26 19.62 8.09
N LEU A 133 -14.66 18.58 7.41
CA LEU A 133 -15.82 18.59 6.51
C LEU A 133 -17.13 18.68 7.31
N ALA A 134 -18.26 18.89 6.61
CA ALA A 134 -19.57 19.09 7.26
C ALA A 134 -19.99 17.92 8.20
N ASN A 135 -19.49 16.70 7.94
CA ASN A 135 -19.73 15.52 8.78
C ASN A 135 -18.69 15.33 9.91
N GLY A 136 -17.76 16.28 10.09
CA GLY A 136 -16.69 16.21 11.08
C GLY A 136 -15.44 15.45 10.59
N GLU A 137 -15.46 14.85 9.42
CA GLU A 137 -14.32 14.14 8.85
C GLU A 137 -13.22 15.10 8.41
N ARG A 138 -11.97 14.77 8.69
CA ARG A 138 -10.79 15.46 8.17
C ARG A 138 -10.09 14.72 7.06
N GLY A 139 -10.20 13.40 7.04
CA GLY A 139 -9.63 12.60 5.97
C GLY A 139 -9.66 11.09 6.20
N ALA A 140 -9.04 10.36 5.27
CA ALA A 140 -8.99 8.91 5.29
C ALA A 140 -7.57 8.39 5.00
N ILE A 141 -7.19 7.30 5.65
CA ILE A 141 -5.94 6.57 5.40
C ILE A 141 -6.29 5.17 4.92
N VAL A 142 -5.69 4.75 3.82
CA VAL A 142 -5.85 3.41 3.27
C VAL A 142 -4.51 2.73 3.15
N ASN A 143 -4.35 1.59 3.80
CA ASN A 143 -3.12 0.80 3.77
C ASN A 143 -3.26 -0.39 2.84
N LEU A 144 -2.20 -0.76 2.12
CA LEU A 144 -2.14 -1.99 1.34
C LEU A 144 -1.45 -3.11 2.16
N ALA A 145 -2.27 -4.09 2.60
CA ALA A 145 -1.76 -5.34 3.15
C ALA A 145 -1.49 -6.37 2.03
N SER A 146 -1.91 -7.60 2.21
CA SER A 146 -1.91 -8.71 1.26
C SER A 146 -2.74 -9.85 1.83
N VAL A 147 -3.25 -10.73 0.98
CA VAL A 147 -3.78 -12.04 1.42
C VAL A 147 -2.72 -12.88 2.14
N ALA A 148 -1.43 -12.64 1.89
CA ALA A 148 -0.33 -13.25 2.64
C ALA A 148 -0.31 -12.91 4.13
N ALA A 149 -1.06 -11.90 4.57
CA ALA A 149 -1.30 -11.63 5.99
C ALA A 149 -2.10 -12.75 6.67
N PHE A 150 -2.87 -13.51 5.91
CA PHE A 150 -3.78 -14.57 6.38
C PHE A 150 -3.34 -15.96 5.91
N ASP A 151 -2.98 -16.08 4.64
CA ASP A 151 -2.73 -17.33 3.94
C ASP A 151 -1.27 -17.40 3.43
N GLY A 152 -0.28 -17.02 4.24
CA GLY A 152 1.14 -16.97 3.82
C GLY A 152 1.67 -18.30 3.33
N GLN A 153 2.44 -18.27 2.23
CA GLN A 153 3.05 -19.45 1.62
C GLN A 153 4.43 -19.78 2.23
N ILE A 154 4.94 -20.94 1.90
CA ILE A 154 6.30 -21.36 2.27
C ILE A 154 7.31 -20.30 1.84
N GLY A 155 8.12 -19.83 2.79
CA GLY A 155 9.15 -18.80 2.59
C GLY A 155 8.68 -17.37 2.82
N GLN A 156 7.39 -17.11 2.97
CA GLN A 156 6.85 -15.74 3.11
C GLN A 156 6.83 -15.21 4.55
N ALA A 157 7.61 -15.78 5.48
CA ALA A 157 7.55 -15.42 6.90
C ALA A 157 7.70 -13.89 7.14
N SER A 158 8.70 -13.25 6.54
CA SER A 158 8.92 -11.79 6.69
C SER A 158 7.81 -10.97 6.02
N TYR A 159 7.39 -11.37 4.82
CA TYR A 159 6.33 -10.68 4.08
C TYR A 159 4.99 -10.81 4.81
N SER A 160 4.62 -12.03 5.21
CA SER A 160 3.39 -12.28 5.97
C SER A 160 3.39 -11.57 7.33
N ALA A 161 4.52 -11.57 8.06
CA ALA A 161 4.65 -10.82 9.31
C ALA A 161 4.44 -9.32 9.08
N SER A 162 5.06 -8.74 8.03
CA SER A 162 4.90 -7.32 7.73
C SER A 162 3.45 -6.97 7.37
N LYS A 163 2.80 -7.76 6.52
CA LYS A 163 1.42 -7.52 6.07
C LYS A 163 0.39 -7.88 7.15
N GLY A 164 0.66 -8.88 7.98
CA GLY A 164 -0.12 -9.17 9.20
C GLY A 164 -0.03 -8.05 10.21
N GLY A 165 1.16 -7.42 10.37
CA GLY A 165 1.33 -6.22 11.19
C GLY A 165 0.49 -5.04 10.69
N VAL A 166 0.43 -4.80 9.36
CA VAL A 166 -0.44 -3.76 8.77
C VAL A 166 -1.91 -4.02 9.09
N VAL A 167 -2.38 -5.28 8.97
CA VAL A 167 -3.74 -5.66 9.37
C VAL A 167 -3.96 -5.42 10.86
N GLY A 168 -3.02 -5.88 11.71
CA GLY A 168 -3.13 -5.77 13.17
C GLY A 168 -3.18 -4.34 13.68
N MET A 169 -2.47 -3.41 13.03
CA MET A 169 -2.47 -1.99 13.44
C MET A 169 -3.67 -1.20 12.91
N THR A 170 -4.49 -1.73 12.01
CA THR A 170 -5.63 -1.00 11.40
C THR A 170 -6.63 -0.53 12.44
N LEU A 171 -7.17 -1.43 13.25
CA LEU A 171 -8.18 -1.09 14.25
C LEU A 171 -7.65 -0.16 15.37
N PRO A 172 -6.50 -0.41 16.02
CA PRO A 172 -6.00 0.49 17.05
C PRO A 172 -5.73 1.90 16.51
N ILE A 173 -5.15 2.04 15.32
CA ILE A 173 -4.92 3.36 14.71
C ILE A 173 -6.24 4.05 14.34
N ALA A 174 -7.23 3.31 13.83
CA ALA A 174 -8.56 3.87 13.55
C ALA A 174 -9.22 4.41 14.84
N ARG A 175 -9.03 3.73 15.97
CA ARG A 175 -9.52 4.19 17.29
C ARG A 175 -8.81 5.47 17.75
N ASP A 176 -7.48 5.52 17.62
CA ASP A 176 -6.69 6.70 17.97
C ASP A 176 -7.08 7.92 17.14
N LEU A 177 -7.23 7.73 15.83
CA LEU A 177 -7.47 8.82 14.89
C LEU A 177 -8.93 9.23 14.78
N ALA A 178 -9.86 8.45 15.32
CA ALA A 178 -11.29 8.80 15.38
C ALA A 178 -11.52 10.12 16.14
N ALA A 179 -10.75 10.40 17.20
CA ALA A 179 -10.82 11.63 17.98
C ALA A 179 -10.50 12.89 17.15
N VAL A 180 -9.77 12.74 16.06
CA VAL A 180 -9.40 13.83 15.15
C VAL A 180 -10.10 13.72 13.78
N GLY A 181 -11.12 12.87 13.65
CA GLY A 181 -11.95 12.78 12.45
C GLY A 181 -11.23 12.13 11.24
N ILE A 182 -10.33 11.19 11.47
CA ILE A 182 -9.63 10.47 10.41
C ILE A 182 -10.04 8.99 10.43
N ARG A 183 -10.45 8.46 9.25
CA ARG A 183 -10.77 7.05 9.07
C ARG A 183 -9.54 6.27 8.62
N VAL A 184 -9.45 5.01 9.01
CA VAL A 184 -8.35 4.12 8.62
C VAL A 184 -8.90 2.78 8.18
N ASN A 185 -8.60 2.39 6.95
CA ASN A 185 -8.95 1.08 6.41
C ASN A 185 -7.71 0.41 5.79
N THR A 186 -7.79 -0.89 5.63
CA THR A 186 -6.75 -1.68 4.96
C THR A 186 -7.39 -2.49 3.84
N VAL A 187 -6.78 -2.48 2.66
CA VAL A 187 -7.12 -3.38 1.57
C VAL A 187 -6.07 -4.48 1.51
N ALA A 188 -6.51 -5.73 1.42
CA ALA A 188 -5.65 -6.92 1.30
C ALA A 188 -5.78 -7.50 -0.13
N PRO A 189 -4.88 -7.12 -1.05
CA PRO A 189 -4.87 -7.64 -2.40
C PRO A 189 -4.60 -9.14 -2.45
N GLY A 190 -5.24 -9.83 -3.40
CA GLY A 190 -4.85 -11.14 -3.87
C GLY A 190 -3.66 -11.08 -4.84
N LEU A 191 -3.71 -11.91 -5.86
CA LEU A 191 -2.72 -11.95 -6.93
C LEU A 191 -3.08 -10.91 -7.99
N ILE A 192 -2.33 -9.81 -8.04
CA ILE A 192 -2.60 -8.67 -8.93
C ILE A 192 -1.50 -8.56 -9.96
N ASP A 193 -1.86 -8.41 -11.24
CA ASP A 193 -0.90 -8.26 -12.33
C ASP A 193 -0.17 -6.92 -12.23
N THR A 194 1.02 -6.97 -11.67
CA THR A 194 1.87 -5.80 -11.42
C THR A 194 3.32 -6.13 -11.77
N PRO A 195 4.18 -5.12 -11.93
CA PRO A 195 5.60 -5.31 -12.19
C PRO A 195 6.36 -6.14 -11.12
N ILE A 196 5.76 -6.42 -9.98
CA ILE A 196 6.37 -7.23 -8.91
C ILE A 196 6.72 -8.66 -9.37
N TYR A 197 6.01 -9.18 -10.37
CA TYR A 197 6.26 -10.50 -10.95
C TYR A 197 7.34 -10.51 -12.03
N GLY A 198 7.92 -9.33 -12.35
CA GLY A 198 8.89 -9.19 -13.43
C GLY A 198 8.25 -9.15 -14.84
N GLN A 199 9.07 -9.35 -15.86
CA GLN A 199 8.66 -9.33 -17.27
C GLN A 199 9.29 -10.51 -18.02
N GLY A 200 8.71 -10.86 -19.18
CA GLY A 200 9.19 -11.92 -20.05
C GLY A 200 8.48 -13.25 -19.86
N GLU A 201 8.84 -14.22 -20.69
CA GLU A 201 8.12 -15.51 -20.80
C GLU A 201 8.05 -16.30 -19.49
N ALA A 202 9.14 -16.32 -18.72
CA ALA A 202 9.17 -16.97 -17.41
C ALA A 202 8.19 -16.34 -16.42
N SER A 203 8.02 -15.01 -16.46
CA SER A 203 7.05 -14.29 -15.65
C SER A 203 5.62 -14.64 -16.06
N GLU A 204 5.32 -14.69 -17.33
CA GLU A 204 4.00 -15.07 -17.84
C GLU A 204 3.64 -16.51 -17.46
N GLN A 205 4.57 -17.45 -17.60
CA GLN A 205 4.37 -18.84 -17.15
C GLN A 205 4.11 -18.91 -15.64
N PHE A 206 4.83 -18.11 -14.86
CA PHE A 206 4.61 -18.03 -13.41
C PHE A 206 3.22 -17.49 -13.07
N LYS A 207 2.79 -16.40 -13.72
CA LYS A 207 1.45 -15.82 -13.58
C LYS A 207 0.35 -16.83 -13.94
N GLN A 208 0.52 -17.58 -15.05
CA GLN A 208 -0.40 -18.64 -15.46
C GLN A 208 -0.54 -19.75 -14.40
N ASN A 209 0.51 -20.06 -13.67
CA ASN A 209 0.44 -21.03 -12.58
C ASN A 209 -0.26 -20.42 -11.36
N LEU A 210 0.03 -19.20 -11.01
CA LEU A 210 -0.59 -18.51 -9.87
C LEU A 210 -2.11 -18.37 -10.03
N GLN A 211 -2.61 -18.04 -11.22
CA GLN A 211 -4.05 -17.83 -11.45
C GLN A 211 -4.90 -19.08 -11.23
N LYS A 212 -4.31 -20.28 -11.30
CA LYS A 212 -5.02 -21.55 -11.03
C LYS A 212 -5.59 -21.63 -9.61
N GLY A 213 -5.00 -20.87 -8.67
CA GLY A 213 -5.47 -20.78 -7.29
C GLY A 213 -6.59 -19.76 -7.08
N VAL A 214 -6.90 -18.92 -8.07
CA VAL A 214 -7.97 -17.92 -7.98
C VAL A 214 -9.31 -18.59 -8.26
N LEU A 215 -10.30 -18.35 -7.40
CA LEU A 215 -11.60 -19.03 -7.52
C LEU A 215 -12.40 -18.48 -8.70
N PHE A 216 -12.67 -17.17 -8.73
CA PHE A 216 -13.33 -16.49 -9.84
C PHE A 216 -13.15 -14.97 -9.75
N PRO A 217 -12.88 -14.29 -10.86
CA PRO A 217 -12.53 -14.82 -12.19
C PRO A 217 -11.14 -15.47 -12.14
N GLN A 218 -10.94 -16.59 -12.88
CA GLN A 218 -9.70 -17.37 -12.82
C GLN A 218 -8.55 -16.70 -13.59
N ARG A 219 -8.12 -15.56 -13.10
CA ARG A 219 -7.02 -14.72 -13.61
C ARG A 219 -6.39 -13.93 -12.46
N LEU A 220 -5.26 -13.29 -12.71
CA LEU A 220 -4.79 -12.24 -11.83
C LEU A 220 -5.75 -11.04 -11.89
N GLY A 221 -5.94 -10.36 -10.77
CA GLY A 221 -6.68 -9.10 -10.72
C GLY A 221 -5.90 -8.00 -11.44
N TYR A 222 -6.60 -6.97 -11.91
CA TYR A 222 -5.98 -5.77 -12.46
C TYR A 222 -5.75 -4.72 -11.37
N PRO A 223 -4.68 -3.90 -11.44
CA PRO A 223 -4.43 -2.84 -10.47
C PRO A 223 -5.61 -1.89 -10.29
N GLU A 224 -6.39 -1.64 -11.34
CA GLU A 224 -7.56 -0.76 -11.34
C GLU A 224 -8.71 -1.33 -10.50
N GLU A 225 -8.83 -2.64 -10.39
CA GLU A 225 -9.84 -3.30 -9.54
C GLU A 225 -9.54 -3.05 -8.06
N LEU A 226 -8.25 -3.06 -7.69
CA LEU A 226 -7.80 -2.69 -6.35
C LEU A 226 -7.96 -1.20 -6.10
N ALA A 227 -7.58 -0.37 -7.05
CA ALA A 227 -7.71 1.08 -6.96
C ALA A 227 -9.17 1.50 -6.73
N SER A 228 -10.14 0.80 -7.35
CA SER A 228 -11.56 1.03 -7.11
C SER A 228 -11.94 0.87 -5.64
N MET A 229 -11.49 -0.22 -4.97
CA MET A 229 -11.75 -0.42 -3.54
C MET A 229 -11.02 0.59 -2.67
N VAL A 230 -9.78 0.96 -3.02
CA VAL A 230 -9.05 2.00 -2.30
C VAL A 230 -9.79 3.34 -2.37
N VAL A 231 -10.29 3.71 -3.55
CA VAL A 231 -11.10 4.93 -3.72
C VAL A 231 -12.40 4.86 -2.92
N GLU A 232 -13.06 3.70 -2.88
CA GLU A 232 -14.24 3.49 -2.02
C GLU A 232 -13.91 3.72 -0.55
N CYS A 233 -12.79 3.17 -0.05
CA CYS A 233 -12.32 3.43 1.33
C CYS A 233 -12.04 4.91 1.60
N VAL A 234 -11.57 5.66 0.59
CA VAL A 234 -11.33 7.11 0.71
C VAL A 234 -12.64 7.90 0.73
N THR A 235 -13.60 7.55 -0.13
CA THR A 235 -14.79 8.38 -0.39
C THR A 235 -16.02 8.00 0.42
N ASN A 236 -16.13 6.75 0.87
CA ASN A 236 -17.25 6.30 1.69
C ASN A 236 -17.00 6.63 3.16
N SER A 237 -17.66 7.66 3.66
CA SER A 237 -17.46 8.19 5.02
C SER A 237 -17.90 7.24 6.15
N TYR A 238 -18.63 6.15 5.83
CA TYR A 238 -19.04 5.15 6.81
C TYR A 238 -18.14 3.91 6.87
N MET A 239 -17.12 3.83 6.00
CA MET A 239 -16.11 2.77 6.04
C MET A 239 -14.95 3.18 6.94
N ASN A 240 -14.78 2.48 8.08
CA ASN A 240 -13.69 2.73 9.02
C ASN A 240 -13.29 1.45 9.76
N ALA A 241 -12.01 1.33 10.07
CA ALA A 241 -11.40 0.26 10.88
C ALA A 241 -11.48 -1.15 10.27
N GLU A 242 -11.71 -1.27 8.95
CA GLU A 242 -11.91 -2.57 8.30
C GLU A 242 -10.68 -3.00 7.49
N THR A 243 -10.52 -4.33 7.36
CA THR A 243 -9.58 -4.96 6.43
C THR A 243 -10.35 -5.73 5.37
N ILE A 244 -10.27 -5.28 4.13
CA ILE A 244 -11.07 -5.77 3.02
C ILE A 244 -10.19 -6.57 2.05
N ARG A 245 -10.51 -7.86 1.85
CA ARG A 245 -9.86 -8.70 0.83
C ARG A 245 -10.45 -8.39 -0.54
N VAL A 246 -9.58 -8.15 -1.53
CA VAL A 246 -9.93 -8.03 -2.95
C VAL A 246 -9.03 -9.00 -3.72
N ASP A 247 -9.48 -10.23 -3.89
CA ASP A 247 -8.59 -11.36 -4.15
C ASP A 247 -9.15 -12.47 -5.06
N GLY A 248 -10.32 -12.25 -5.69
CA GLY A 248 -10.95 -13.27 -6.54
C GLY A 248 -11.28 -14.57 -5.79
N GLY A 249 -11.39 -14.51 -4.46
CA GLY A 249 -11.70 -15.66 -3.61
C GLY A 249 -10.52 -16.60 -3.34
N ILE A 250 -9.28 -16.19 -3.67
CA ILE A 250 -8.10 -17.05 -3.45
C ILE A 250 -7.91 -17.37 -1.97
N ARG A 251 -7.50 -18.61 -1.71
CA ARG A 251 -6.87 -19.05 -0.46
C ARG A 251 -5.56 -19.71 -0.85
N MET A 252 -4.45 -19.02 -0.56
CA MET A 252 -3.15 -19.46 -1.05
C MET A 252 -2.78 -20.83 -0.48
N GLN A 253 -2.42 -21.74 -1.38
CA GLN A 253 -1.89 -23.04 -0.99
C GLN A 253 -0.47 -22.89 -0.44
N PRO A 254 0.05 -23.85 0.36
CA PRO A 254 1.39 -23.76 0.93
C PRO A 254 2.51 -23.60 -0.11
N LYS A 255 2.27 -24.04 -1.36
CA LYS A 255 3.18 -23.93 -2.50
C LYS A 255 2.40 -23.47 -3.73
#